data_9967a5416f787a366bae7b84a2ec959b
#
_entry.id   9967a5416f787a366bae7b84a2ec959b
#
_cell.length_a   1.000
_cell.length_b   1.000
_cell.length_c   1.000
_cell.angle_alpha   90.00
_cell.angle_beta   90.00
_cell.angle_gamma   90.00
#
_symmetry.space_group_name_H-M   'P 1'
#
loop_
_entity.id
_entity.type
_entity.pdbx_description
1 polymer ?
#
loop_
_entity_poly.entity_id
_entity_poly.type
_entity_poly.pdbx_seq_one_letter_code
_entity_poly.pdbx_strand_id
1 'polypeptide(L)'
;SVFPALANEGIAQKEVLSSMAKRYNAVAAINGAYFTSRGDPIGTLIINRRLISSPLYKRSVFGVTEDDTLIFGNPDFSGTLRADSLSEKIDAVNQPRRGNMMVVFTPEYSRSTLTDEDGIELVLVKGKIVGIHARDALIPPDGVVVSAGGEKAGCLGQLKLGQAVELDYSIDQPWNTIRHAVCGGPRLVENGRKSINGKEEKFDHSIVSGRHPRTAVALTFDGDLL
;
A
#
# COMPACT_ATOMS: atom_id res chain seq x y z
N SER A 1 -17.44 14.23 4.65
CA SER A 1 -16.76 13.05 4.10
C SER A 1 -15.53 12.70 4.93
N VAL A 2 -15.17 11.42 4.97
CA VAL A 2 -13.95 10.89 5.62
C VAL A 2 -12.99 10.45 4.52
N PHE A 3 -11.72 10.83 4.60
CA PHE A 3 -10.72 10.45 3.61
C PHE A 3 -9.31 10.36 4.23
N PRO A 4 -8.45 9.46 3.73
CA PRO A 4 -7.05 9.40 4.12
C PRO A 4 -6.25 10.52 3.43
N ALA A 5 -5.25 11.04 4.15
CA ALA A 5 -4.35 12.07 3.66
C ALA A 5 -2.90 11.61 3.76
N LEU A 6 -2.08 11.95 2.77
CA LEU A 6 -0.64 11.68 2.75
C LEU A 6 0.14 12.82 3.39
N ALA A 7 1.22 12.48 4.09
CA ALA A 7 2.21 13.44 4.58
C ALA A 7 2.92 14.08 3.38
N ASN A 8 2.89 15.43 3.28
CA ASN A 8 3.52 16.17 2.17
C ASN A 8 3.24 15.57 0.78
N GLU A 9 2.04 14.97 0.61
CA GLU A 9 1.54 14.38 -0.64
C GLU A 9 2.35 13.17 -1.17
N GLY A 10 3.18 12.55 -0.34
CA GLY A 10 3.96 11.35 -0.68
C GLY A 10 3.88 10.27 0.41
N ILE A 11 4.15 9.02 0.03
CA ILE A 11 4.06 7.88 0.95
C ILE A 11 5.24 7.85 1.91
N ALA A 12 6.47 7.90 1.38
CA ALA A 12 7.69 7.77 2.18
C ALA A 12 8.05 9.11 2.85
N GLN A 13 7.11 9.69 3.59
CA GLN A 13 7.24 10.99 4.25
C GLN A 13 6.53 11.02 5.61
N LYS A 14 6.85 12.05 6.40
CA LYS A 14 6.22 12.30 7.69
C LYS A 14 5.81 13.76 7.82
N GLU A 15 4.65 13.98 8.41
CA GLU A 15 4.11 15.31 8.71
C GLU A 15 3.37 15.26 10.05
N VAL A 16 3.39 16.35 10.78
CA VAL A 16 2.63 16.46 12.03
C VAL A 16 1.14 16.51 11.72
N LEU A 17 0.34 15.72 12.43
CA LEU A 17 -1.11 15.58 12.20
C LEU A 17 -1.84 16.93 12.17
N SER A 18 -1.50 17.86 13.07
CA SER A 18 -2.10 19.21 13.10
C SER A 18 -1.77 20.04 11.86
N SER A 19 -0.60 19.82 11.23
CA SER A 19 -0.23 20.45 9.96
C SER A 19 -1.09 19.91 8.83
N MET A 20 -1.23 18.57 8.75
CA MET A 20 -2.11 17.91 7.79
C MET A 20 -3.55 18.39 7.93
N ALA A 21 -4.09 18.42 9.15
CA ALA A 21 -5.45 18.90 9.42
C ALA A 21 -5.68 20.33 8.92
N LYS A 22 -4.72 21.24 9.15
CA LYS A 22 -4.79 22.62 8.63
C LYS A 22 -4.76 22.67 7.11
N ARG A 23 -3.86 21.90 6.46
CA ARG A 23 -3.72 21.86 5.01
C ARG A 23 -4.98 21.40 4.31
N TYR A 24 -5.72 20.45 4.91
CA TYR A 24 -6.98 19.93 4.38
C TYR A 24 -8.23 20.65 4.93
N ASN A 25 -8.08 21.69 5.75
CA ASN A 25 -9.17 22.38 6.44
C ASN A 25 -10.11 21.39 7.16
N ALA A 26 -9.54 20.39 7.81
CA ALA A 26 -10.28 19.30 8.43
C ALA A 26 -10.88 19.74 9.79
N VAL A 27 -12.12 19.35 10.05
CA VAL A 27 -12.77 19.60 11.35
C VAL A 27 -12.25 18.67 12.45
N ALA A 28 -11.76 17.48 12.05
CA ALA A 28 -11.11 16.49 12.93
C ALA A 28 -10.10 15.66 12.12
N ALA A 29 -9.06 15.17 12.78
CA ALA A 29 -8.06 14.30 12.18
C ALA A 29 -7.52 13.31 13.22
N ILE A 30 -7.27 12.09 12.79
CA ILE A 30 -6.66 11.03 13.60
C ILE A 30 -5.53 10.36 12.82
N ASN A 31 -4.64 9.68 13.53
CA ASN A 31 -3.62 8.83 12.89
C ASN A 31 -4.29 7.68 12.14
N GLY A 32 -3.79 7.39 10.95
CA GLY A 32 -4.25 6.28 10.12
C GLY A 32 -3.42 5.00 10.29
N ALA A 33 -2.95 4.44 9.18
CA ALA A 33 -2.21 3.18 9.13
C ALA A 33 -0.93 3.16 9.96
N TYR A 34 -0.48 1.95 10.32
CA TYR A 34 0.90 1.74 10.75
C TYR A 34 1.86 2.08 9.60
N PHE A 35 3.02 2.59 9.92
CA PHE A 35 4.03 3.00 8.94
C PHE A 35 5.45 2.66 9.41
N THR A 36 6.36 2.55 8.46
CA THR A 36 7.79 2.33 8.71
C THR A 36 8.45 3.59 9.27
N SER A 37 9.71 3.48 9.68
CA SER A 37 10.49 4.64 10.12
C SER A 37 10.63 5.74 9.06
N ARG A 38 10.46 5.42 7.77
CA ARG A 38 10.46 6.38 6.65
C ARG A 38 9.09 7.01 6.38
N GLY A 39 8.00 6.39 6.86
CA GLY A 39 6.64 6.83 6.61
C GLY A 39 5.84 5.93 5.65
N ASP A 40 6.46 4.88 5.08
CA ASP A 40 5.77 3.93 4.19
C ASP A 40 4.61 3.26 4.94
N PRO A 41 3.36 3.28 4.44
CA PRO A 41 2.24 2.61 5.08
C PRO A 41 2.46 1.09 5.06
N ILE A 42 2.10 0.43 6.16
CA ILE A 42 2.18 -1.02 6.27
C ILE A 42 0.80 -1.61 5.99
N GLY A 43 0.46 -1.75 4.71
CA GLY A 43 -0.79 -2.31 4.23
C GLY A 43 -1.58 -1.37 3.32
N THR A 44 -2.86 -1.67 3.16
CA THR A 44 -3.74 -1.03 2.18
C THR A 44 -3.92 0.46 2.42
N LEU A 45 -3.71 1.23 1.36
CA LEU A 45 -4.10 2.63 1.27
C LEU A 45 -4.72 2.88 -0.11
N ILE A 46 -5.97 3.34 -0.13
CA ILE A 46 -6.68 3.74 -1.35
C ILE A 46 -7.15 5.19 -1.18
N ILE A 47 -6.84 6.03 -2.15
CA ILE A 47 -7.24 7.43 -2.17
C ILE A 47 -7.84 7.74 -3.53
N ASN A 48 -9.07 8.24 -3.55
CA ASN A 48 -9.81 8.58 -4.77
C ASN A 48 -9.78 7.42 -5.80
N ARG A 49 -10.11 6.19 -5.34
CA ARG A 49 -10.14 4.93 -6.13
C ARG A 49 -8.76 4.47 -6.64
N ARG A 50 -7.69 5.14 -6.28
CA ARG A 50 -6.34 4.73 -6.66
C ARG A 50 -5.72 3.90 -5.55
N LEU A 51 -5.20 2.72 -5.89
CA LEU A 51 -4.41 1.89 -5.00
C LEU A 51 -3.05 2.55 -4.79
N ILE A 52 -2.89 3.22 -3.65
CA ILE A 52 -1.65 3.91 -3.27
C ILE A 52 -0.64 2.94 -2.65
N SER A 53 -1.12 1.97 -1.86
CA SER A 53 -0.31 0.92 -1.26
C SER A 53 -1.13 -0.36 -1.13
N SER A 54 -0.54 -1.48 -1.52
CA SER A 54 -1.23 -2.76 -1.58
C SER A 54 -1.45 -3.38 -0.19
N PRO A 55 -2.43 -4.30 -0.06
CA PRO A 55 -2.60 -5.12 1.14
C PRO A 55 -1.31 -5.82 1.58
N LEU A 56 -1.15 -5.93 2.89
CA LEU A 56 -0.06 -6.67 3.52
C LEU A 56 -0.58 -7.40 4.75
N TYR A 57 -0.22 -8.69 4.90
CA TYR A 57 -0.53 -9.51 6.08
C TYR A 57 -2.03 -9.70 6.38
N LYS A 58 -2.93 -9.56 5.43
CA LYS A 58 -4.38 -9.65 5.63
C LYS A 58 -4.89 -8.75 6.77
N ARG A 59 -4.28 -7.58 6.93
CA ARG A 59 -4.67 -6.62 7.96
C ARG A 59 -6.06 -6.06 7.71
N SER A 60 -6.74 -5.76 8.79
CA SER A 60 -8.04 -5.11 8.74
C SER A 60 -7.94 -3.72 8.13
N VAL A 61 -8.89 -3.40 7.28
CA VAL A 61 -8.98 -2.15 6.54
C VAL A 61 -10.34 -1.50 6.82
N PHE A 62 -10.32 -0.21 7.05
CA PHE A 62 -11.49 0.66 7.06
C PHE A 62 -11.63 1.32 5.69
N GLY A 63 -12.80 1.25 5.10
CA GLY A 63 -13.09 1.78 3.79
C GLY A 63 -14.32 2.66 3.72
N VAL A 64 -14.30 3.59 2.75
CA VAL A 64 -15.39 4.50 2.42
C VAL A 64 -15.75 4.31 0.96
N THR A 65 -16.98 3.93 0.67
CA THR A 65 -17.50 3.72 -0.68
C THR A 65 -17.84 5.05 -1.37
N GLU A 66 -18.26 5.01 -2.63
CA GLU A 66 -18.65 6.21 -3.37
C GLU A 66 -19.92 6.89 -2.81
N ASP A 67 -20.82 6.13 -2.22
CA ASP A 67 -22.04 6.60 -1.56
C ASP A 67 -21.85 6.92 -0.08
N ASP A 68 -20.59 7.08 0.36
CA ASP A 68 -20.19 7.35 1.75
C ASP A 68 -20.51 6.21 2.75
N THR A 69 -20.89 5.02 2.28
CA THR A 69 -21.02 3.83 3.16
C THR A 69 -19.65 3.42 3.71
N LEU A 70 -19.64 3.09 5.00
CA LEU A 70 -18.42 2.69 5.71
C LEU A 70 -18.35 1.18 5.83
N ILE A 71 -17.22 0.60 5.49
CA ILE A 71 -17.02 -0.86 5.54
C ILE A 71 -15.71 -1.24 6.24
N PHE A 72 -15.69 -2.44 6.81
CA PHE A 72 -14.49 -3.09 7.33
C PHE A 72 -14.26 -4.42 6.64
N GLY A 73 -13.02 -4.81 6.44
CA GLY A 73 -12.65 -6.12 5.89
C GLY A 73 -11.15 -6.30 5.75
N ASN A 74 -10.78 -7.36 5.02
CA ASN A 74 -9.41 -7.76 4.81
C ASN A 74 -9.20 -8.01 3.32
N PRO A 75 -8.85 -6.99 2.53
CA PRO A 75 -8.65 -7.14 1.08
C PRO A 75 -7.47 -8.06 0.74
N ASP A 76 -7.60 -8.74 -0.39
CA ASP A 76 -6.52 -9.50 -1.01
C ASP A 76 -6.01 -8.77 -2.27
N PHE A 77 -4.71 -8.92 -2.54
CA PHE A 77 -4.02 -8.34 -3.69
C PHE A 77 -3.58 -9.45 -4.65
N SER A 78 -3.74 -9.21 -5.92
CA SER A 78 -3.18 -10.05 -6.99
C SER A 78 -2.48 -9.19 -8.02
N GLY A 79 -1.36 -9.67 -8.55
CA GLY A 79 -0.64 -8.97 -9.59
C GLY A 79 0.24 -9.89 -10.41
N THR A 80 0.38 -9.58 -11.70
CA THR A 80 1.22 -10.30 -12.65
C THR A 80 1.93 -9.32 -13.57
N LEU A 81 3.22 -9.53 -13.76
CA LEU A 81 4.02 -8.93 -14.81
C LEU A 81 4.10 -9.91 -15.98
N ARG A 82 3.85 -9.45 -17.21
CA ARG A 82 4.04 -10.22 -18.44
C ARG A 82 4.97 -9.49 -19.39
N ALA A 83 5.91 -10.24 -19.97
CA ALA A 83 6.81 -9.74 -21.03
C ALA A 83 7.21 -10.93 -21.90
N ASP A 84 6.81 -10.95 -23.18
CA ASP A 84 6.96 -12.08 -24.08
C ASP A 84 6.46 -13.40 -23.44
N SER A 85 7.36 -14.37 -23.22
CA SER A 85 7.06 -15.64 -22.55
C SER A 85 7.20 -15.59 -21.02
N LEU A 86 7.70 -14.49 -20.46
CA LEU A 86 7.84 -14.32 -19.01
C LEU A 86 6.49 -13.96 -18.38
N SER A 87 6.14 -14.66 -17.32
CA SER A 87 4.98 -14.34 -16.47
C SER A 87 5.37 -14.49 -15.01
N GLU A 88 5.41 -13.37 -14.27
CA GLU A 88 5.87 -13.33 -12.88
C GLU A 88 4.85 -12.65 -11.97
N LYS A 89 4.75 -13.16 -10.74
CA LYS A 89 3.89 -12.58 -9.72
C LYS A 89 4.44 -11.27 -9.21
N ILE A 90 3.61 -10.21 -9.23
CA ILE A 90 3.83 -8.97 -8.48
C ILE A 90 3.34 -9.19 -7.04
N ASP A 91 4.19 -8.94 -6.06
CA ASP A 91 3.88 -9.19 -4.65
C ASP A 91 3.27 -7.98 -3.96
N ALA A 92 3.60 -6.76 -4.42
CA ALA A 92 3.11 -5.53 -3.79
C ALA A 92 3.19 -4.32 -4.71
N VAL A 93 2.46 -3.27 -4.33
CA VAL A 93 2.58 -1.90 -4.87
C VAL A 93 2.96 -0.97 -3.73
N ASN A 94 4.00 -0.15 -3.95
CA ASN A 94 4.47 0.87 -3.02
C ASN A 94 4.71 0.37 -1.58
N GLN A 95 5.25 -0.83 -1.47
CA GLN A 95 5.75 -1.42 -0.23
C GLN A 95 7.28 -1.55 -0.30
N PRO A 96 7.99 -1.48 0.84
CA PRO A 96 9.42 -1.77 0.84
C PRO A 96 9.72 -3.14 0.23
N ARG A 97 10.60 -3.20 -0.80
CA ARG A 97 11.04 -4.47 -1.37
C ARG A 97 11.87 -5.25 -0.33
N ARG A 98 11.52 -6.51 -0.12
CA ARG A 98 12.21 -7.39 0.82
C ARG A 98 12.46 -8.76 0.19
N GLY A 99 13.65 -9.29 0.36
CA GLY A 99 14.00 -10.65 -0.08
C GLY A 99 13.57 -10.94 -1.52
N ASN A 100 12.88 -12.05 -1.73
CA ASN A 100 12.41 -12.52 -3.04
C ASN A 100 11.06 -11.90 -3.46
N MET A 101 10.90 -10.56 -3.30
CA MET A 101 9.69 -9.84 -3.71
C MET A 101 9.89 -9.14 -5.05
N MET A 102 8.79 -9.01 -5.79
CA MET A 102 8.62 -8.08 -6.91
C MET A 102 7.62 -7.00 -6.52
N VAL A 103 8.05 -5.75 -6.55
CA VAL A 103 7.26 -4.59 -6.12
C VAL A 103 7.17 -3.58 -7.25
N VAL A 104 5.98 -3.05 -7.49
CA VAL A 104 5.75 -1.92 -8.40
C VAL A 104 5.79 -0.64 -7.58
N PHE A 105 6.65 0.31 -7.95
CA PHE A 105 6.72 1.64 -7.38
C PHE A 105 6.12 2.66 -8.35
N THR A 106 5.14 3.41 -7.87
CA THR A 106 4.45 4.47 -8.61
C THR A 106 4.91 5.86 -8.16
N PRO A 107 4.60 6.94 -8.89
CA PRO A 107 5.02 8.30 -8.53
C PRO A 107 4.58 8.75 -7.12
N GLU A 108 3.53 8.14 -6.57
CA GLU A 108 3.05 8.42 -5.20
C GLU A 108 4.01 7.93 -4.12
N TYR A 109 4.92 7.00 -4.43
CA TYR A 109 5.83 6.45 -3.45
C TYR A 109 6.84 7.49 -2.96
N SER A 110 7.69 7.93 -3.86
CA SER A 110 8.76 8.90 -3.62
C SER A 110 9.36 9.32 -4.96
N ARG A 111 10.39 10.17 -4.93
CA ARG A 111 11.20 10.51 -6.12
C ARG A 111 11.94 9.29 -6.68
N SER A 112 12.31 8.33 -5.83
CA SER A 112 13.01 7.09 -6.20
C SER A 112 12.46 5.91 -5.40
N THR A 113 12.89 4.68 -5.73
CA THR A 113 12.44 3.45 -5.08
C THR A 113 12.99 3.27 -3.67
N LEU A 114 14.07 3.97 -3.31
CA LEU A 114 14.76 3.87 -2.02
C LEU A 114 15.19 2.43 -1.67
N THR A 115 15.46 1.61 -2.68
CA THR A 115 15.88 0.21 -2.53
C THR A 115 17.39 0.10 -2.36
N ASP A 116 17.84 -1.07 -1.88
CA ASP A 116 19.23 -1.49 -1.77
C ASP A 116 19.76 -2.16 -3.04
N GLU A 117 21.04 -2.60 -3.01
CA GLU A 117 21.75 -3.22 -4.13
C GLU A 117 21.32 -4.66 -4.44
N ASP A 118 20.50 -5.29 -3.58
CA ASP A 118 20.16 -6.71 -3.68
C ASP A 118 19.03 -6.96 -4.69
N GLY A 119 19.10 -6.39 -5.90
CA GLY A 119 18.04 -6.58 -6.88
C GLY A 119 18.29 -5.98 -8.23
N ILE A 120 17.22 -5.94 -9.03
CA ILE A 120 17.15 -5.28 -10.34
C ILE A 120 15.89 -4.44 -10.42
N GLU A 121 15.97 -3.33 -11.10
CA GLU A 121 14.88 -2.39 -11.29
C GLU A 121 14.69 -2.04 -12.75
N LEU A 122 13.46 -2.15 -13.23
CA LEU A 122 13.05 -1.77 -14.56
C LEU A 122 12.22 -0.49 -14.50
N VAL A 123 12.71 0.58 -15.11
CA VAL A 123 11.93 1.81 -15.28
C VAL A 123 11.03 1.65 -16.50
N LEU A 124 9.72 1.75 -16.30
CA LEU A 124 8.71 1.57 -17.34
C LEU A 124 8.00 2.90 -17.64
N VAL A 125 7.97 3.29 -18.90
CA VAL A 125 7.14 4.40 -19.40
C VAL A 125 6.30 3.88 -20.55
N LYS A 126 4.99 4.09 -20.49
CA LYS A 126 4.02 3.61 -21.50
C LYS A 126 4.19 2.13 -21.83
N GLY A 127 4.42 1.30 -20.78
CA GLY A 127 4.58 -0.14 -20.93
C GLY A 127 5.87 -0.61 -21.61
N LYS A 128 6.91 0.25 -21.71
CA LYS A 128 8.23 -0.12 -22.27
C LYS A 128 9.33 0.14 -21.28
N ILE A 129 10.34 -0.72 -21.28
CA ILE A 129 11.55 -0.55 -20.45
C ILE A 129 12.38 0.59 -21.03
N VAL A 130 12.54 1.67 -20.26
CA VAL A 130 13.36 2.83 -20.62
C VAL A 130 14.64 2.94 -19.78
N GLY A 131 14.76 2.15 -18.72
CA GLY A 131 15.94 2.10 -17.85
C GLY A 131 16.04 0.78 -17.11
N ILE A 132 17.25 0.34 -16.81
CA ILE A 132 17.56 -0.85 -16.00
C ILE A 132 18.61 -0.43 -14.98
N HIS A 133 18.33 -0.64 -13.70
CA HIS A 133 19.15 -0.23 -12.56
C HIS A 133 19.32 -1.39 -11.57
N ALA A 134 20.36 -1.35 -10.76
CA ALA A 134 20.54 -2.30 -9.66
C ALA A 134 19.72 -1.87 -8.41
N ARG A 135 19.56 -0.56 -8.19
CA ARG A 135 18.92 0.01 -6.99
C ARG A 135 18.49 1.45 -7.24
N ASP A 136 17.64 1.94 -6.32
CA ASP A 136 17.29 3.36 -6.12
C ASP A 136 16.99 4.13 -7.41
N ALA A 137 16.30 3.46 -8.35
CA ALA A 137 15.90 4.06 -9.61
C ALA A 137 14.94 5.23 -9.39
N LEU A 138 15.12 6.30 -10.17
CA LEU A 138 14.17 7.41 -10.19
C LEU A 138 12.84 6.94 -10.78
N ILE A 139 11.74 7.30 -10.12
CA ILE A 139 10.38 6.97 -10.57
C ILE A 139 9.90 8.07 -11.50
N PRO A 140 9.63 7.76 -12.78
CA PRO A 140 9.16 8.77 -13.73
C PRO A 140 7.71 9.21 -13.38
N PRO A 141 7.36 10.49 -13.58
CA PRO A 141 6.03 11.00 -13.25
C PRO A 141 4.90 10.39 -14.09
N ASP A 142 5.22 9.88 -15.28
CA ASP A 142 4.31 9.23 -16.23
C ASP A 142 4.58 7.73 -16.40
N GLY A 143 5.25 7.10 -15.43
CA GLY A 143 5.61 5.70 -15.47
C GLY A 143 5.68 5.06 -14.09
N VAL A 144 6.35 3.92 -14.02
CA VAL A 144 6.56 3.15 -12.79
C VAL A 144 7.94 2.51 -12.79
N VAL A 145 8.37 2.04 -11.62
CA VAL A 145 9.55 1.18 -11.50
C VAL A 145 9.11 -0.18 -10.97
N VAL A 146 9.50 -1.25 -11.65
CA VAL A 146 9.36 -2.62 -11.14
C VAL A 146 10.70 -3.03 -10.54
N SER A 147 10.70 -3.29 -9.24
CA SER A 147 11.88 -3.72 -8.48
C SER A 147 11.73 -5.16 -8.04
N ALA A 148 12.71 -6.01 -8.32
CA ALA A 148 12.71 -7.40 -7.90
C ALA A 148 14.00 -7.78 -7.17
N GLY A 149 13.88 -8.63 -6.15
CA GLY A 149 14.99 -9.22 -5.41
C GLY A 149 15.05 -10.73 -5.57
N GLY A 150 16.15 -11.36 -5.11
CA GLY A 150 16.31 -12.80 -5.10
C GLY A 150 16.17 -13.44 -6.49
N GLU A 151 15.46 -14.57 -6.56
CA GLU A 151 15.23 -15.30 -7.83
C GLU A 151 14.46 -14.45 -8.87
N LYS A 152 13.53 -13.62 -8.42
CA LYS A 152 12.77 -12.73 -9.30
C LYS A 152 13.63 -11.68 -9.97
N ALA A 153 14.73 -11.25 -9.36
CA ALA A 153 15.71 -10.39 -10.00
C ALA A 153 16.35 -11.07 -11.21
N GLY A 154 16.64 -12.38 -11.11
CA GLY A 154 17.14 -13.17 -12.25
C GLY A 154 16.14 -13.23 -13.41
N CYS A 155 14.84 -13.32 -13.12
CA CYS A 155 13.80 -13.28 -14.15
C CYS A 155 13.74 -11.93 -14.85
N LEU A 156 13.73 -10.82 -14.11
CA LEU A 156 13.72 -9.47 -14.67
C LEU A 156 15.02 -9.14 -15.43
N GLY A 157 16.16 -9.70 -15.00
CA GLY A 157 17.47 -9.49 -15.63
C GLY A 157 17.58 -10.00 -17.08
N GLN A 158 16.63 -10.81 -17.54
CA GLN A 158 16.57 -11.29 -18.93
C GLN A 158 15.94 -10.25 -19.87
N LEU A 159 15.23 -9.27 -19.34
CA LEU A 159 14.52 -8.26 -20.11
C LEU A 159 15.49 -7.14 -20.56
N LYS A 160 15.16 -6.48 -21.68
CA LYS A 160 16.04 -5.52 -22.35
C LYS A 160 15.36 -4.16 -22.52
N LEU A 161 16.16 -3.12 -22.66
CA LEU A 161 15.69 -1.78 -23.01
C LEU A 161 14.81 -1.82 -24.28
N GLY A 162 13.71 -1.08 -24.24
CA GLY A 162 12.71 -1.00 -25.31
C GLY A 162 11.69 -2.14 -25.35
N GLN A 163 11.90 -3.23 -24.61
CA GLN A 163 10.96 -4.35 -24.54
C GLN A 163 9.65 -3.94 -23.88
N ALA A 164 8.54 -4.47 -24.39
CA ALA A 164 7.21 -4.25 -23.84
C ALA A 164 6.99 -5.09 -22.56
N VAL A 165 6.40 -4.47 -21.55
CA VAL A 165 6.01 -5.11 -20.29
C VAL A 165 4.58 -4.71 -19.96
N GLU A 166 3.75 -5.70 -19.70
CA GLU A 166 2.40 -5.51 -19.18
C GLU A 166 2.39 -5.75 -17.68
N LEU A 167 1.77 -4.84 -16.94
CA LEU A 167 1.50 -4.95 -15.51
C LEU A 167 -0.01 -5.04 -15.32
N ASP A 168 -0.46 -6.15 -14.77
CA ASP A 168 -1.86 -6.37 -14.39
C ASP A 168 -1.90 -6.61 -12.89
N TYR A 169 -2.50 -5.70 -12.12
CA TYR A 169 -2.66 -5.88 -10.69
C TYR A 169 -3.96 -5.24 -10.18
N SER A 170 -4.53 -5.88 -9.20
CA SER A 170 -5.80 -5.47 -8.61
C SER A 170 -5.92 -5.89 -7.15
N ILE A 171 -6.91 -5.31 -6.52
CA ILE A 171 -7.42 -5.68 -5.20
C ILE A 171 -8.82 -6.27 -5.39
N ASP A 172 -9.20 -7.24 -4.57
CA ASP A 172 -10.47 -7.96 -4.71
C ASP A 172 -11.71 -7.10 -4.43
N GLN A 173 -12.89 -7.63 -4.77
CA GLN A 173 -14.18 -7.00 -4.48
C GLN A 173 -14.49 -7.04 -2.97
N PRO A 174 -15.13 -5.98 -2.40
CA PRO A 174 -15.56 -4.74 -3.08
C PRO A 174 -14.48 -3.64 -3.12
N TRP A 175 -13.26 -3.94 -2.68
CA TRP A 175 -12.17 -2.98 -2.46
C TRP A 175 -11.67 -2.30 -3.74
N ASN A 176 -11.79 -2.97 -4.89
CA ASN A 176 -11.41 -2.40 -6.19
C ASN A 176 -12.33 -1.27 -6.68
N THR A 177 -13.49 -1.09 -6.05
CA THR A 177 -14.45 -0.01 -6.37
C THR A 177 -14.57 1.03 -5.26
N ILE A 178 -13.86 0.85 -4.15
CA ILE A 178 -13.97 1.75 -3.00
C ILE A 178 -13.30 3.09 -3.27
N ARG A 179 -13.90 4.18 -2.76
CA ARG A 179 -13.34 5.53 -2.94
C ARG A 179 -12.09 5.74 -2.10
N HIS A 180 -12.14 5.37 -0.82
CA HIS A 180 -11.04 5.50 0.13
C HIS A 180 -10.91 4.27 0.99
N ALA A 181 -9.69 3.90 1.34
CA ALA A 181 -9.44 2.88 2.34
C ALA A 181 -8.13 3.12 3.08
N VAL A 182 -8.09 2.76 4.35
CA VAL A 182 -6.90 2.82 5.18
C VAL A 182 -6.77 1.55 6.01
N CYS A 183 -5.58 0.96 5.98
CA CYS A 183 -5.23 -0.20 6.78
C CYS A 183 -5.11 0.18 8.26
N GLY A 184 -5.47 -0.75 9.14
CA GLY A 184 -5.33 -0.64 10.58
C GLY A 184 -5.06 -1.98 11.22
N GLY A 185 -5.77 -2.27 12.31
CA GLY A 185 -5.73 -3.54 13.01
C GLY A 185 -4.93 -3.49 14.33
N PRO A 186 -4.94 -4.58 15.09
CA PRO A 186 -5.79 -5.74 14.85
C PRO A 186 -7.28 -5.39 15.00
N ARG A 187 -8.15 -6.17 14.33
CA ARG A 187 -9.60 -6.07 14.56
C ARG A 187 -9.89 -6.30 16.05
N LEU A 188 -10.70 -5.46 16.63
CA LEU A 188 -11.03 -5.53 18.08
C LEU A 188 -12.41 -6.11 18.33
N VAL A 189 -13.38 -5.75 17.49
CA VAL A 189 -14.79 -6.15 17.59
C VAL A 189 -15.30 -6.54 16.21
N GLU A 190 -16.12 -7.58 16.17
CA GLU A 190 -16.85 -8.02 14.98
C GLU A 190 -18.25 -8.47 15.41
N ASN A 191 -19.28 -7.92 14.75
CA ASN A 191 -20.69 -8.22 15.08
C ASN A 191 -21.02 -8.07 16.57
N GLY A 192 -20.52 -7.01 17.20
CA GLY A 192 -20.72 -6.71 18.61
C GLY A 192 -19.94 -7.61 19.59
N ARG A 193 -19.08 -8.50 19.10
CA ARG A 193 -18.30 -9.42 19.93
C ARG A 193 -16.80 -9.13 19.81
N LYS A 194 -16.08 -9.34 20.92
CA LYS A 194 -14.61 -9.25 20.90
C LYS A 194 -14.03 -10.23 19.87
N SER A 195 -13.22 -9.70 18.96
CA SER A 195 -12.58 -10.46 17.86
C SER A 195 -11.17 -9.91 17.61
N ILE A 196 -10.19 -10.34 18.43
CA ILE A 196 -8.81 -9.85 18.30
C ILE A 196 -8.01 -10.86 17.48
N ASN A 197 -7.77 -10.53 16.20
CA ASN A 197 -7.08 -11.40 15.22
C ASN A 197 -5.59 -11.03 15.04
N GLY A 198 -4.94 -10.55 16.09
CA GLY A 198 -3.57 -10.04 16.00
C GLY A 198 -2.55 -11.02 15.40
N LYS A 199 -2.68 -12.33 15.67
CA LYS A 199 -1.79 -13.37 15.10
C LYS A 199 -2.00 -13.54 13.59
N GLU A 200 -3.24 -13.56 13.14
CA GLU A 200 -3.61 -13.71 11.72
C GLU A 200 -3.17 -12.49 10.92
N GLU A 201 -3.34 -11.30 11.51
CA GLU A 201 -2.93 -10.02 10.93
C GLU A 201 -1.43 -9.73 11.09
N LYS A 202 -0.63 -10.69 11.57
CA LYS A 202 0.84 -10.58 11.75
C LYS A 202 1.27 -9.40 12.63
N PHE A 203 0.54 -9.16 13.72
CA PHE A 203 0.96 -8.20 14.75
C PHE A 203 1.84 -8.88 15.80
N ASP A 204 2.88 -8.17 16.23
CA ASP A 204 3.71 -8.60 17.35
C ASP A 204 2.90 -8.68 18.64
N HIS A 205 3.28 -9.61 19.53
CA HIS A 205 2.63 -9.77 20.83
C HIS A 205 2.59 -8.47 21.63
N SER A 206 3.64 -7.66 21.57
CA SER A 206 3.69 -6.34 22.23
C SER A 206 2.59 -5.39 21.73
N ILE A 207 2.24 -5.45 20.45
CA ILE A 207 1.15 -4.66 19.88
C ILE A 207 -0.22 -5.17 20.37
N VAL A 208 -0.39 -6.47 20.48
CA VAL A 208 -1.69 -7.08 20.86
C VAL A 208 -1.97 -6.97 22.35
N SER A 209 -0.96 -7.21 23.21
CA SER A 209 -1.13 -7.29 24.67
C SER A 209 -0.52 -6.12 25.44
N GLY A 210 0.39 -5.36 24.83
CA GLY A 210 1.04 -4.22 25.47
C GLY A 210 0.10 -3.00 25.62
N ARG A 211 0.34 -2.20 26.67
CA ARG A 211 -0.33 -0.92 26.86
C ARG A 211 0.41 0.18 26.12
N HIS A 212 -0.20 0.70 25.07
CA HIS A 212 0.34 1.80 24.24
C HIS A 212 -0.79 2.79 23.93
N PRO A 213 -0.48 4.05 23.64
CA PRO A 213 -1.44 4.96 23.02
C PRO A 213 -2.01 4.33 21.75
N ARG A 214 -3.30 4.44 21.54
CA ARG A 214 -4.03 3.82 20.42
C ARG A 214 -4.95 4.84 19.77
N THR A 215 -5.11 4.71 18.47
CA THR A 215 -6.21 5.26 17.71
C THR A 215 -7.09 4.10 17.27
N ALA A 216 -8.38 4.23 17.36
CA ALA A 216 -9.34 3.23 16.90
C ALA A 216 -10.43 3.92 16.10
N VAL A 217 -11.03 3.17 15.18
CA VAL A 217 -12.23 3.57 14.44
C VAL A 217 -13.26 2.44 14.57
N ALA A 218 -14.51 2.79 14.78
CA ALA A 218 -15.59 1.83 14.90
C ALA A 218 -16.88 2.36 14.27
N LEU A 219 -17.80 1.44 13.96
CA LEU A 219 -19.18 1.75 13.60
C LEU A 219 -20.11 1.22 14.67
N THR A 220 -21.10 2.02 15.05
CA THR A 220 -22.24 1.55 15.83
C THR A 220 -23.17 0.71 14.94
N PHE A 221 -24.13 0.01 15.56
CA PHE A 221 -25.18 -0.68 14.81
C PHE A 221 -26.11 0.27 14.05
N ASP A 222 -26.20 1.53 14.49
CA ASP A 222 -26.99 2.58 13.85
C ASP A 222 -26.22 3.28 12.70
N GLY A 223 -24.94 2.89 12.47
CA GLY A 223 -24.09 3.42 11.41
C GLY A 223 -23.28 4.65 11.77
N ASP A 224 -23.27 5.07 13.03
CA ASP A 224 -22.45 6.19 13.49
C ASP A 224 -20.98 5.81 13.57
N LEU A 225 -20.12 6.70 13.10
CA LEU A 225 -18.68 6.59 13.18
C LEU A 225 -18.17 7.06 14.54
N LEU A 226 -17.40 6.21 15.20
CA LEU A 226 -16.73 6.47 16.48
C LEU A 226 -15.21 6.56 16.31
#